data_a11244a3ac85a2fa3bea31a63add78b3
#
_entry.id   a11244a3ac85a2fa3bea31a63add78b3
#
_cell.length_a   1.000
_cell.length_b   1.000
_cell.length_c   1.000
_cell.angle_alpha   90.00
_cell.angle_beta   90.00
_cell.angle_gamma   90.00
#
_symmetry.space_group_name_H-M   'P 1'
#
loop_
_entity.id
_entity.type
_entity.pdbx_description
1 polymer ?
#
loop_
_entity_poly.entity_id
_entity_poly.type
_entity_poly.pdbx_seq_one_letter_code
_entity_poly.pdbx_strand_id
1 'polypeptide(L)'
;LHVRKEADAQSLAVSPQQKKNTVLVSGTIVDTAGDPIIGANIKLKGAQGTGTITDVEGNFKLEVPTNGVLIVSFIGYQQQEVAVNGKTMLKIKMAEDAEMIDEVVVTALGIKREEKALGYAVQKVGGSKLSTVKPVNIATSLTGKVAGLNVTNSTEFNTAPTLKLRGETPLLVVDGVPYSNISLNDIAADDIESVDVLKGATASALYGARGGSGAIMVTTKKGSQEGLNISVNSSTMFNAGYLVLPEVQHGYSTGQGGKYTAADFVWGDKLDIGRTAVQYDPYTYEWKEMPLVSKGKDNFKNFLETGFITNNNISISQTGKYGSFRSSLSHVYNKGQYPNQRLNKITYSVGGDMKFGKLSFEGGAIYNKRFYPNGEGAGYGGGGYIYNL
;
A
#
# COMPACT_ATOMS: atom_id res chain seq x y z
N LEU A 1 44.24 -45.19 -37.32
CA LEU A 1 45.17 -44.52 -38.23
C LEU A 1 44.71 -43.08 -38.46
N HIS A 2 45.49 -42.12 -37.92
CA HIS A 2 46.00 -40.87 -38.50
C HIS A 2 44.94 -39.90 -39.11
N VAL A 3 44.99 -38.65 -38.93
CA VAL A 3 46.10 -37.64 -38.90
C VAL A 3 45.64 -36.37 -38.19
N ARG A 4 46.51 -35.79 -37.35
CA ARG A 4 46.48 -34.42 -36.90
C ARG A 4 46.55 -33.47 -38.11
N LYS A 5 45.77 -32.39 -38.02
CA LYS A 5 46.06 -31.16 -38.75
C LYS A 5 46.10 -30.00 -37.79
N GLU A 6 47.24 -29.39 -37.67
CA GLU A 6 47.51 -28.13 -37.02
C GLU A 6 46.65 -27.03 -37.67
N ALA A 7 46.04 -26.22 -36.86
CA ALA A 7 45.37 -25.00 -37.30
C ALA A 7 46.04 -23.78 -36.61
N ASP A 8 46.37 -22.86 -37.43
CA ASP A 8 47.14 -21.66 -37.24
C ASP A 8 46.79 -20.79 -36.04
N ALA A 9 47.82 -20.32 -35.37
CA ALA A 9 47.78 -19.22 -34.42
C ALA A 9 47.44 -17.93 -35.13
N GLN A 10 46.15 -17.50 -35.06
CA GLN A 10 45.77 -16.14 -35.39
C GLN A 10 46.12 -15.22 -34.23
N SER A 11 47.08 -14.37 -34.45
CA SER A 11 47.48 -13.21 -33.65
C SER A 11 46.24 -12.35 -33.35
N LEU A 12 45.84 -12.34 -32.09
CA LEU A 12 44.87 -11.36 -31.58
C LEU A 12 45.54 -9.98 -31.61
N ALA A 13 45.15 -9.17 -32.59
CA ALA A 13 45.49 -7.77 -32.64
C ALA A 13 44.87 -7.09 -31.40
N VAL A 14 45.73 -6.63 -30.50
CA VAL A 14 45.40 -5.75 -29.40
C VAL A 14 44.90 -4.45 -29.99
N SER A 15 43.60 -4.18 -29.89
CA SER A 15 43.03 -2.85 -30.20
C SER A 15 43.69 -1.81 -29.32
N PRO A 16 44.05 -0.66 -29.88
CA PRO A 16 44.68 0.42 -29.11
C PRO A 16 43.68 0.89 -28.05
N GLN A 17 44.04 0.80 -26.78
CA GLN A 17 43.35 1.44 -25.68
C GLN A 17 43.29 2.94 -25.98
N GLN A 18 42.09 3.45 -26.29
CA GLN A 18 41.83 4.88 -26.29
C GLN A 18 42.25 5.43 -24.94
N LYS A 19 43.25 6.33 -24.90
CA LYS A 19 43.60 7.14 -23.73
C LYS A 19 42.31 7.85 -23.29
N LYS A 20 41.65 7.36 -22.23
CA LYS A 20 40.58 8.09 -21.58
C LYS A 20 41.22 9.38 -21.06
N ASN A 21 40.86 10.53 -21.62
CA ASN A 21 41.19 11.83 -21.05
C ASN A 21 40.46 11.96 -19.72
N THR A 22 41.09 11.50 -18.64
CA THR A 22 40.57 11.65 -17.27
C THR A 22 41.17 12.91 -16.68
N VAL A 23 40.41 13.55 -15.81
CA VAL A 23 40.82 14.72 -15.04
C VAL A 23 40.54 14.47 -13.57
N LEU A 24 41.44 14.84 -12.69
CA LEU A 24 41.19 14.82 -11.25
C LEU A 24 40.36 16.06 -10.91
N VAL A 25 39.10 15.81 -10.58
CA VAL A 25 38.16 16.83 -10.12
C VAL A 25 38.20 16.88 -8.60
N SER A 26 38.43 18.04 -8.05
CA SER A 26 38.24 18.35 -6.63
C SER A 26 37.11 19.35 -6.48
N GLY A 27 36.45 19.35 -5.33
CA GLY A 27 35.39 20.32 -5.10
C GLY A 27 34.89 20.29 -3.68
N THR A 28 33.95 21.20 -3.39
CA THR A 28 33.28 21.32 -2.10
C THR A 28 31.80 21.27 -2.30
N ILE A 29 31.11 20.52 -1.45
CA ILE A 29 29.65 20.43 -1.43
C ILE A 29 29.13 21.12 -0.16
N VAL A 30 28.26 22.10 -0.37
CA VAL A 30 27.67 22.92 0.69
C VAL A 30 26.14 22.95 0.54
N ASP A 31 25.46 23.26 1.62
CA ASP A 31 24.02 23.50 1.63
C ASP A 31 23.64 24.92 1.15
N THR A 32 22.36 25.28 1.27
CA THR A 32 21.87 26.62 0.90
C THR A 32 22.35 27.72 1.84
N ALA A 33 22.72 27.41 3.09
CA ALA A 33 23.29 28.35 4.06
C ALA A 33 24.79 28.54 3.84
N GLY A 34 25.46 27.61 3.15
CA GLY A 34 26.90 27.60 2.91
C GLY A 34 27.66 26.64 3.83
N ASP A 35 26.97 25.88 4.65
CA ASP A 35 27.56 24.91 5.54
C ASP A 35 28.00 23.63 4.78
N PRO A 36 29.13 23.00 5.15
CA PRO A 36 29.66 21.85 4.44
C PRO A 36 28.76 20.58 4.68
N ILE A 37 28.47 19.85 3.60
CA ILE A 37 27.76 18.59 3.67
C ILE A 37 28.74 17.43 3.78
N ILE A 38 28.80 16.81 4.95
CA ILE A 38 29.70 15.71 5.28
C ILE A 38 29.09 14.37 4.83
N GLY A 39 29.87 13.53 4.11
CA GLY A 39 29.42 12.20 3.70
C GLY A 39 28.49 12.19 2.48
N ALA A 40 28.40 13.32 1.74
CA ALA A 40 27.67 13.35 0.47
C ALA A 40 28.32 12.39 -0.53
N ASN A 41 27.48 11.62 -1.24
CA ASN A 41 27.93 10.61 -2.19
C ASN A 41 28.05 11.22 -3.59
N ILE A 42 29.21 11.06 -4.22
CA ILE A 42 29.50 11.51 -5.57
C ILE A 42 29.81 10.31 -6.44
N LYS A 43 29.06 10.10 -7.52
CA LYS A 43 29.24 8.99 -8.48
C LYS A 43 29.34 9.52 -9.89
N LEU A 44 30.13 8.82 -10.71
CA LEU A 44 30.13 9.07 -12.14
C LEU A 44 28.91 8.42 -12.81
N LYS A 45 28.13 9.20 -13.54
CA LYS A 45 26.95 8.71 -14.27
C LYS A 45 27.36 7.66 -15.30
N GLY A 46 26.69 6.50 -15.27
CA GLY A 46 26.93 5.41 -16.23
C GLY A 46 28.15 4.53 -15.93
N ALA A 47 28.88 4.75 -14.83
CA ALA A 47 29.99 3.87 -14.40
C ALA A 47 29.64 3.14 -13.10
N GLN A 48 29.82 1.82 -13.07
CA GLN A 48 29.73 1.05 -11.83
C GLN A 48 31.06 1.14 -11.06
N GLY A 49 30.98 1.50 -9.78
CA GLY A 49 32.15 1.49 -8.88
C GLY A 49 33.03 2.75 -8.89
N THR A 50 32.76 3.75 -9.71
CA THR A 50 33.52 5.03 -9.70
C THR A 50 32.77 6.09 -8.90
N GLY A 51 33.20 6.35 -7.66
CA GLY A 51 32.60 7.32 -6.77
C GLY A 51 33.46 7.63 -5.56
N THR A 52 33.09 8.67 -4.82
CA THR A 52 33.72 9.10 -3.57
C THR A 52 32.68 9.72 -2.63
N ILE A 53 33.07 10.05 -1.42
CA ILE A 53 32.24 10.76 -0.43
C ILE A 53 32.97 12.02 0.02
N THR A 54 32.23 13.03 0.49
CA THR A 54 32.82 14.25 1.06
C THR A 54 33.38 14.00 2.47
N ASP A 55 34.46 14.72 2.77
CA ASP A 55 35.09 14.76 4.10
C ASP A 55 34.33 15.70 5.08
N VAL A 56 34.94 15.93 6.26
CA VAL A 56 34.34 16.76 7.33
C VAL A 56 34.23 18.25 6.97
N GLU A 57 34.94 18.68 5.97
CA GLU A 57 34.89 20.05 5.43
C GLU A 57 34.05 20.12 4.12
N GLY A 58 33.37 19.03 3.76
CA GLY A 58 32.56 18.92 2.56
C GLY A 58 33.37 18.78 1.26
N ASN A 59 34.70 18.53 1.33
CA ASN A 59 35.55 18.40 0.15
C ASN A 59 35.51 16.97 -0.40
N PHE A 60 35.72 16.87 -1.72
CA PHE A 60 35.88 15.59 -2.40
C PHE A 60 36.97 15.66 -3.48
N LYS A 61 37.50 14.49 -3.86
CA LYS A 61 38.37 14.31 -5.03
C LYS A 61 37.93 13.04 -5.76
N LEU A 62 37.85 13.14 -7.09
CA LEU A 62 37.45 12.00 -7.93
C LEU A 62 38.06 12.14 -9.33
N GLU A 63 38.67 11.07 -9.83
CA GLU A 63 39.18 11.00 -11.17
C GLU A 63 38.08 10.55 -12.13
N VAL A 64 37.77 11.40 -13.14
CA VAL A 64 36.64 11.16 -14.04
C VAL A 64 37.00 11.65 -15.47
N PRO A 65 36.30 11.16 -16.52
CA PRO A 65 36.44 11.70 -17.86
C PRO A 65 36.12 13.20 -17.91
N THR A 66 36.87 13.94 -18.76
CA THR A 66 36.70 15.41 -18.91
C THR A 66 35.29 15.86 -19.25
N ASN A 67 34.54 15.02 -19.93
CA ASN A 67 33.12 15.23 -20.27
C ASN A 67 32.13 14.42 -19.38
N GLY A 68 32.62 13.92 -18.23
CA GLY A 68 31.80 13.15 -17.30
C GLY A 68 30.71 13.99 -16.65
N VAL A 69 29.66 13.32 -16.21
CA VAL A 69 28.58 13.89 -15.38
C VAL A 69 28.64 13.24 -14.01
N LEU A 70 28.73 14.03 -12.97
CA LEU A 70 28.69 13.58 -11.59
C LEU A 70 27.26 13.58 -11.10
N ILE A 71 26.85 12.50 -10.43
CA ILE A 71 25.61 12.42 -9.65
C ILE A 71 26.00 12.65 -8.20
N VAL A 72 25.47 13.72 -7.61
CA VAL A 72 25.69 14.08 -6.22
C VAL A 72 24.40 13.84 -5.44
N SER A 73 24.48 13.10 -4.36
CA SER A 73 23.33 12.76 -3.52
C SER A 73 23.70 12.72 -2.04
N PHE A 74 22.79 13.20 -1.20
CA PHE A 74 22.89 13.11 0.25
C PHE A 74 21.49 13.00 0.86
N ILE A 75 21.36 12.33 2.01
CA ILE A 75 20.06 12.16 2.68
C ILE A 75 19.53 13.54 3.11
N GLY A 76 18.29 13.86 2.71
CA GLY A 76 17.67 15.16 3.00
C GLY A 76 17.96 16.25 1.97
N TYR A 77 18.65 15.95 0.88
CA TYR A 77 18.98 16.90 -0.19
C TYR A 77 18.58 16.40 -1.56
N GLN A 78 18.22 17.31 -2.46
CA GLN A 78 17.87 16.97 -3.84
C GLN A 78 19.08 16.44 -4.58
N GLN A 79 18.94 15.29 -5.23
CA GLN A 79 19.99 14.74 -6.07
C GLN A 79 20.24 15.68 -7.26
N GLN A 80 21.52 15.96 -7.53
CA GLN A 80 21.93 16.84 -8.63
C GLN A 80 22.86 16.13 -9.60
N GLU A 81 22.73 16.46 -10.89
CA GLU A 81 23.66 16.07 -11.94
C GLU A 81 24.54 17.25 -12.28
N VAL A 82 25.84 17.10 -12.16
CA VAL A 82 26.84 18.16 -12.40
C VAL A 82 27.79 17.73 -13.49
N ALA A 83 27.79 18.44 -14.63
CA ALA A 83 28.71 18.20 -15.72
C ALA A 83 30.10 18.73 -15.38
N VAL A 84 31.14 17.91 -15.55
CA VAL A 84 32.55 18.28 -15.28
C VAL A 84 33.06 19.32 -16.27
N ASN A 85 32.76 19.12 -17.56
CA ASN A 85 33.17 20.07 -18.65
C ASN A 85 34.64 20.50 -18.58
N GLY A 86 35.56 19.56 -18.23
CA GLY A 86 36.97 19.83 -18.11
C GLY A 86 37.40 20.65 -16.88
N LYS A 87 36.49 21.02 -15.99
CA LYS A 87 36.80 21.76 -14.76
C LYS A 87 37.49 20.84 -13.75
N THR A 88 38.55 21.34 -13.15
CA THR A 88 39.32 20.66 -12.09
C THR A 88 38.82 21.00 -10.68
N MET A 89 38.05 22.10 -10.54
CA MET A 89 37.46 22.50 -9.26
C MET A 89 35.97 22.79 -9.43
N LEU A 90 35.15 22.18 -8.57
CA LEU A 90 33.69 22.33 -8.55
C LEU A 90 33.24 22.81 -7.17
N LYS A 91 32.37 23.81 -7.13
CA LYS A 91 31.62 24.18 -5.94
C LYS A 91 30.15 23.84 -6.18
N ILE A 92 29.65 22.88 -5.43
CA ILE A 92 28.29 22.35 -5.60
C ILE A 92 27.46 22.79 -4.42
N LYS A 93 26.35 23.44 -4.70
CA LYS A 93 25.40 23.88 -3.70
C LYS A 93 24.14 22.97 -3.79
N MET A 94 23.89 22.17 -2.77
CA MET A 94 22.72 21.31 -2.72
C MET A 94 21.53 22.02 -2.05
N ALA A 95 20.39 21.94 -2.68
CA ALA A 95 19.14 22.36 -2.06
C ALA A 95 18.59 21.22 -1.21
N GLU A 96 18.05 21.55 -0.06
CA GLU A 96 17.31 20.59 0.76
C GLU A 96 16.15 20.01 -0.04
N ASP A 97 15.93 18.70 0.11
CA ASP A 97 14.81 18.04 -0.54
C ASP A 97 13.55 18.32 0.27
N ALA A 98 12.76 19.27 -0.18
CA ALA A 98 11.49 19.64 0.46
C ALA A 98 10.49 18.44 0.51
N GLU A 99 10.67 17.43 -0.32
CA GLU A 99 9.87 16.19 -0.22
C GLU A 99 10.31 15.29 0.95
N MET A 100 11.53 15.44 1.46
CA MET A 100 11.99 14.72 2.66
C MET A 100 11.84 15.53 3.97
N ILE A 101 11.49 16.82 3.89
CA ILE A 101 11.16 17.63 5.09
C ILE A 101 9.66 17.61 5.35
N ASP A 102 9.02 16.49 5.19
CA ASP A 102 7.63 16.32 5.58
C ASP A 102 7.48 15.70 6.98
N GLU A 103 8.22 16.25 7.94
CA GLU A 103 7.88 16.15 9.37
C GLU A 103 6.86 17.24 9.80
N VAL A 104 6.01 17.66 8.86
CA VAL A 104 4.89 18.55 9.19
C VAL A 104 3.69 17.70 9.56
N VAL A 105 3.24 17.82 10.77
CA VAL A 105 2.03 17.15 11.27
C VAL A 105 0.89 18.15 11.24
N VAL A 106 -0.27 17.70 10.76
CA VAL A 106 -1.50 18.48 10.86
C VAL A 106 -2.04 18.34 12.27
N THR A 107 -2.13 19.45 12.98
CA THR A 107 -2.72 19.50 14.32
C THR A 107 -4.23 19.80 14.25
N ALA A 108 -4.88 19.95 15.41
CA ALA A 108 -6.28 20.34 15.47
C ALA A 108 -6.57 21.57 14.60
N LEU A 109 -7.73 21.58 13.94
CA LEU A 109 -8.19 22.63 13.03
C LEU A 109 -7.35 22.76 11.73
N GLY A 110 -6.63 21.72 11.32
CA GLY A 110 -5.90 21.74 10.04
C GLY A 110 -4.60 22.57 10.06
N ILE A 111 -4.14 23.03 11.22
CA ILE A 111 -2.92 23.84 11.34
C ILE A 111 -1.70 22.93 11.15
N LYS A 112 -0.88 23.22 10.15
CA LYS A 112 0.40 22.51 9.93
C LYS A 112 1.45 23.03 10.91
N ARG A 113 2.12 22.13 11.65
CA ARG A 113 3.27 22.42 12.51
C ARG A 113 4.37 21.41 12.30
N GLU A 114 5.61 21.83 12.49
CA GLU A 114 6.75 20.92 12.46
C GLU A 114 6.64 19.89 13.58
N GLU A 115 6.93 18.61 13.30
CA GLU A 115 6.84 17.52 14.29
C GLU A 115 7.75 17.80 15.50
N LYS A 116 8.93 18.37 15.27
CA LYS A 116 9.88 18.78 16.32
C LYS A 116 9.35 19.88 17.24
N ALA A 117 8.40 20.69 16.79
CA ALA A 117 7.74 21.72 17.59
C ALA A 117 6.59 21.19 18.43
N LEU A 118 6.21 19.91 18.24
CA LEU A 118 5.17 19.25 19.00
C LEU A 118 5.80 18.60 20.23
N GLY A 119 5.41 19.02 21.43
CA GLY A 119 5.86 18.44 22.69
C GLY A 119 5.34 17.03 22.96
N TYR A 120 4.93 16.27 21.92
CA TYR A 120 4.32 14.95 22.03
C TYR A 120 4.63 14.06 20.81
N ALA A 121 4.67 12.74 21.04
CA ALA A 121 4.96 11.78 20.00
C ALA A 121 3.76 11.57 19.06
N VAL A 122 3.96 11.90 17.80
CA VAL A 122 3.07 11.60 16.68
C VAL A 122 3.72 10.54 15.82
N GLN A 123 2.94 9.63 15.27
CA GLN A 123 3.46 8.67 14.29
C GLN A 123 2.75 8.89 12.97
N LYS A 124 3.52 9.32 11.96
CA LYS A 124 3.04 9.65 10.62
C LYS A 124 3.26 8.48 9.65
N VAL A 125 2.26 8.20 8.84
CA VAL A 125 2.34 7.27 7.71
C VAL A 125 1.96 8.03 6.45
N GLY A 126 2.91 8.25 5.55
CA GLY A 126 2.66 8.94 4.29
C GLY A 126 1.74 8.15 3.35
N GLY A 127 0.94 8.84 2.57
CA GLY A 127 -0.04 8.26 1.65
C GLY A 127 0.59 7.37 0.57
N SER A 128 1.81 7.68 0.13
CA SER A 128 2.57 6.83 -0.80
C SER A 128 2.77 5.42 -0.26
N LYS A 129 3.09 5.27 1.04
CA LYS A 129 3.24 3.97 1.70
C LYS A 129 1.91 3.22 1.86
N LEU A 130 0.78 3.93 1.83
CA LEU A 130 -0.56 3.36 1.90
C LEU A 130 -1.09 2.95 0.52
N SER A 131 -0.63 3.62 -0.52
CA SER A 131 -1.05 3.39 -1.90
C SER A 131 -0.17 2.40 -2.68
N THR A 132 0.95 1.93 -2.13
CA THR A 132 1.84 0.95 -2.77
C THR A 132 1.15 -0.39 -2.99
N VAL A 133 0.46 -0.89 -1.97
CA VAL A 133 -0.44 -2.05 -2.06
C VAL A 133 -1.83 -1.54 -1.71
N LYS A 134 -2.76 -1.60 -2.65
CA LYS A 134 -4.12 -1.07 -2.49
C LYS A 134 -5.10 -2.18 -2.10
N PRO A 135 -5.21 -2.54 -0.81
CA PRO A 135 -6.23 -3.47 -0.36
C PRO A 135 -7.62 -2.83 -0.51
N VAL A 136 -8.67 -3.64 -0.43
CA VAL A 136 -10.05 -3.14 -0.41
C VAL A 136 -10.27 -2.14 0.74
N ASN A 137 -9.61 -2.38 1.87
CA ASN A 137 -9.69 -1.58 3.08
C ASN A 137 -8.33 -0.95 3.41
N ILE A 138 -8.27 0.36 3.36
CA ILE A 138 -7.03 1.09 3.65
C ILE A 138 -6.54 0.88 5.10
N ALA A 139 -7.44 0.61 6.03
CA ALA A 139 -7.08 0.30 7.41
C ALA A 139 -6.09 -0.88 7.51
N THR A 140 -6.23 -1.88 6.61
CA THR A 140 -5.29 -3.01 6.52
C THR A 140 -3.86 -2.56 6.20
N SER A 141 -3.69 -1.50 5.42
CA SER A 141 -2.37 -0.95 5.09
C SER A 141 -1.65 -0.32 6.28
N LEU A 142 -2.35 -0.07 7.40
CA LEU A 142 -1.74 0.43 8.64
C LEU A 142 -1.18 -0.67 9.53
N THR A 143 -1.45 -1.95 9.22
CA THR A 143 -0.98 -3.10 10.00
C THR A 143 0.55 -3.09 10.08
N GLY A 144 1.08 -3.12 11.30
CA GLY A 144 2.52 -3.13 11.57
C GLY A 144 3.25 -1.80 11.31
N LYS A 145 2.57 -0.76 10.82
CA LYS A 145 3.18 0.54 10.52
C LYS A 145 3.06 1.55 11.67
N VAL A 146 2.17 1.30 12.61
CA VAL A 146 1.91 2.22 13.74
C VAL A 146 2.05 1.47 15.06
N ALA A 147 2.96 1.93 15.91
CA ALA A 147 3.19 1.33 17.22
C ALA A 147 1.97 1.48 18.14
N GLY A 148 1.47 0.34 18.63
CA GLY A 148 0.30 0.26 19.51
C GLY A 148 -1.04 0.31 18.79
N LEU A 149 -1.07 0.36 17.46
CA LEU A 149 -2.28 0.18 16.66
C LEU A 149 -2.41 -1.29 16.26
N ASN A 150 -3.48 -1.92 16.70
CA ASN A 150 -3.88 -3.26 16.28
C ASN A 150 -4.98 -3.14 15.22
N VAL A 151 -4.76 -3.81 14.09
CA VAL A 151 -5.71 -3.89 12.99
C VAL A 151 -6.14 -5.34 12.84
N THR A 152 -7.38 -5.65 13.21
CA THR A 152 -7.94 -6.99 13.08
C THR A 152 -8.84 -7.03 11.85
N ASN A 153 -8.40 -7.78 10.83
CA ASN A 153 -9.20 -8.00 9.64
C ASN A 153 -10.35 -8.95 9.95
N SER A 154 -11.51 -8.70 9.38
CA SER A 154 -12.62 -9.63 9.41
C SER A 154 -12.44 -10.71 8.34
N THR A 155 -12.92 -11.91 8.62
CA THR A 155 -13.07 -12.99 7.65
C THR A 155 -14.32 -12.79 6.77
N GLU A 156 -15.25 -11.95 7.23
CA GLU A 156 -16.46 -11.63 6.50
C GLU A 156 -16.19 -10.67 5.33
N PHE A 157 -16.76 -10.99 4.19
CA PHE A 157 -16.64 -10.17 2.99
C PHE A 157 -17.23 -8.77 3.21
N ASN A 158 -16.52 -7.73 2.81
CA ASN A 158 -16.87 -6.31 2.96
C ASN A 158 -16.94 -5.76 4.40
N THR A 159 -16.66 -6.55 5.41
CA THR A 159 -16.59 -6.06 6.78
C THR A 159 -15.31 -5.25 6.99
N ALA A 160 -15.46 -4.06 7.54
CA ALA A 160 -14.34 -3.20 7.84
C ALA A 160 -13.44 -3.81 8.92
N PRO A 161 -12.11 -3.69 8.80
CA PRO A 161 -11.20 -4.05 9.87
C PRO A 161 -11.49 -3.27 11.15
N THR A 162 -11.36 -3.93 12.27
CA THR A 162 -11.44 -3.27 13.58
C THR A 162 -10.09 -2.65 13.92
N LEU A 163 -10.11 -1.36 14.24
CA LEU A 163 -8.93 -0.60 14.66
C LEU A 163 -8.97 -0.42 16.18
N LYS A 164 -7.90 -0.85 16.85
CA LYS A 164 -7.71 -0.67 18.30
C LYS A 164 -6.36 -0.02 18.55
N LEU A 165 -6.35 1.16 19.15
CA LEU A 165 -5.16 1.84 19.60
C LEU A 165 -5.00 1.61 21.11
N ARG A 166 -3.98 0.82 21.51
CA ARG A 166 -3.77 0.42 22.90
C ARG A 166 -5.00 -0.25 23.54
N GLY A 167 -5.75 -1.03 22.76
CA GLY A 167 -6.94 -1.73 23.21
C GLY A 167 -8.27 -0.98 23.00
N GLU A 168 -8.23 0.34 22.77
CA GLU A 168 -9.41 1.18 22.63
C GLU A 168 -9.66 1.61 21.19
N THR A 169 -10.90 1.99 20.86
CA THR A 169 -11.25 2.47 19.52
C THR A 169 -10.88 3.95 19.38
N PRO A 170 -9.93 4.31 18.50
CA PRO A 170 -9.52 5.69 18.32
C PRO A 170 -10.57 6.52 17.57
N LEU A 171 -10.58 7.84 17.83
CA LEU A 171 -11.39 8.79 17.09
C LEU A 171 -10.85 8.93 15.65
N LEU A 172 -11.73 8.90 14.65
CA LEU A 172 -11.36 9.24 13.29
C LEU A 172 -11.54 10.74 13.05
N VAL A 173 -10.50 11.37 12.55
CA VAL A 173 -10.50 12.79 12.16
C VAL A 173 -10.08 12.91 10.71
N VAL A 174 -10.84 13.60 9.89
CA VAL A 174 -10.51 13.83 8.47
C VAL A 174 -10.43 15.33 8.24
N ASP A 175 -9.28 15.80 7.76
CA ASP A 175 -8.99 17.22 7.52
C ASP A 175 -9.35 18.12 8.71
N GLY A 176 -9.04 17.64 9.92
CA GLY A 176 -9.29 18.34 11.17
C GLY A 176 -10.71 18.18 11.74
N VAL A 177 -11.64 17.58 11.00
CA VAL A 177 -13.03 17.35 11.45
C VAL A 177 -13.18 15.96 12.06
N PRO A 178 -13.65 15.83 13.32
CA PRO A 178 -13.87 14.55 13.97
C PRO A 178 -15.19 13.91 13.54
N TYR A 179 -15.12 12.64 13.12
CA TYR A 179 -16.26 11.85 12.68
C TYR A 179 -16.52 10.66 13.60
N SER A 180 -17.79 10.28 13.74
CA SER A 180 -18.23 9.09 14.46
C SER A 180 -19.00 8.09 13.58
N ASN A 181 -19.40 8.51 12.40
CA ASN A 181 -20.28 7.77 11.49
C ASN A 181 -19.61 7.35 10.17
N ILE A 182 -18.32 7.61 10.02
CA ILE A 182 -17.52 7.17 8.87
C ILE A 182 -16.33 6.34 9.34
N SER A 183 -15.77 5.56 8.45
CA SER A 183 -14.59 4.73 8.66
C SER A 183 -13.48 5.09 7.67
N LEU A 184 -12.25 4.65 7.92
CA LEU A 184 -11.15 4.78 6.96
C LEU A 184 -11.48 4.17 5.59
N ASN A 185 -12.41 3.20 5.56
CA ASN A 185 -12.83 2.60 4.30
C ASN A 185 -13.68 3.51 3.41
N ASP A 186 -14.17 4.61 3.93
CA ASP A 186 -14.97 5.57 3.16
C ASP A 186 -14.10 6.54 2.38
N ILE A 187 -12.79 6.54 2.64
CA ILE A 187 -11.80 7.39 1.98
C ILE A 187 -11.02 6.53 0.96
N ALA A 188 -10.82 7.06 -0.24
CA ALA A 188 -9.99 6.38 -1.22
C ALA A 188 -8.51 6.49 -0.87
N ALA A 189 -7.74 5.40 -1.00
CA ALA A 189 -6.31 5.37 -0.70
C ALA A 189 -5.51 6.42 -1.49
N ASP A 190 -5.90 6.65 -2.74
CA ASP A 190 -5.27 7.62 -3.63
C ASP A 190 -5.51 9.07 -3.22
N ASP A 191 -6.51 9.33 -2.38
CA ASP A 191 -6.85 10.67 -1.89
C ASP A 191 -6.18 11.02 -0.57
N ILE A 192 -5.46 10.08 0.06
CA ILE A 192 -4.78 10.31 1.33
C ILE A 192 -3.38 10.86 1.09
N GLU A 193 -3.07 11.99 1.72
CA GLU A 193 -1.73 12.57 1.81
C GLU A 193 -0.94 11.94 2.95
N SER A 194 -1.54 11.88 4.16
CA SER A 194 -0.95 11.23 5.33
C SER A 194 -2.01 10.72 6.30
N VAL A 195 -1.58 9.78 7.14
CA VAL A 195 -2.31 9.35 8.33
C VAL A 195 -1.41 9.56 9.53
N ASP A 196 -1.85 10.39 10.45
CA ASP A 196 -1.15 10.72 11.69
C ASP A 196 -1.88 10.11 12.87
N VAL A 197 -1.18 9.38 13.74
CA VAL A 197 -1.79 8.71 14.89
C VAL A 197 -1.38 9.41 16.18
N LEU A 198 -2.35 10.00 16.85
CA LEU A 198 -2.22 10.67 18.14
C LEU A 198 -2.59 9.71 19.27
N LYS A 199 -1.70 9.59 20.24
CA LYS A 199 -1.95 8.74 21.41
C LYS A 199 -2.68 9.51 22.51
N GLY A 200 -3.58 8.85 23.19
CA GLY A 200 -4.44 9.25 24.32
C GLY A 200 -4.39 10.72 24.77
N ALA A 201 -3.43 11.06 25.62
CA ALA A 201 -3.36 12.42 26.21
C ALA A 201 -3.29 13.55 25.18
N THR A 202 -2.58 13.35 24.08
CA THR A 202 -2.47 14.33 23.00
C THR A 202 -3.78 14.50 22.27
N ALA A 203 -4.45 13.40 21.95
CA ALA A 203 -5.74 13.45 21.28
C ALA A 203 -6.83 14.04 22.21
N SER A 204 -6.75 13.78 23.53
CA SER A 204 -7.63 14.40 24.54
C SER A 204 -7.45 15.91 24.61
N ALA A 205 -6.22 16.40 24.53
CA ALA A 205 -5.94 17.84 24.55
C ALA A 205 -6.53 18.56 23.33
N LEU A 206 -6.64 17.89 22.19
CA LEU A 206 -7.15 18.46 20.94
C LEU A 206 -8.66 18.26 20.75
N TYR A 207 -9.20 17.10 21.15
CA TYR A 207 -10.58 16.69 20.87
C TYR A 207 -11.41 16.41 22.15
N GLY A 208 -10.87 16.78 23.32
CA GLY A 208 -11.53 16.57 24.61
C GLY A 208 -11.76 15.09 24.91
N ALA A 209 -12.86 14.78 25.59
CA ALA A 209 -13.19 13.40 25.96
C ALA A 209 -13.28 12.43 24.78
N ARG A 210 -13.66 12.89 23.60
CA ARG A 210 -13.72 12.07 22.37
C ARG A 210 -12.35 11.56 21.92
N GLY A 211 -11.28 12.28 22.24
CA GLY A 211 -9.90 11.90 21.96
C GLY A 211 -9.25 11.01 23.02
N GLY A 212 -9.98 10.62 24.09
CA GLY A 212 -9.42 9.87 25.23
C GLY A 212 -8.73 8.57 24.84
N SER A 213 -9.27 7.87 23.86
CA SER A 213 -8.75 6.62 23.30
C SER A 213 -7.70 6.83 22.19
N GLY A 214 -7.29 8.08 21.95
CA GLY A 214 -6.42 8.46 20.84
C GLY A 214 -7.21 8.86 19.59
N ALA A 215 -6.49 9.31 18.55
CA ALA A 215 -7.09 9.72 17.29
C ALA A 215 -6.24 9.26 16.09
N ILE A 216 -6.93 8.88 15.03
CA ILE A 216 -6.36 8.66 13.69
C ILE A 216 -6.76 9.85 12.84
N MET A 217 -5.78 10.66 12.50
CA MET A 217 -5.98 11.86 11.69
C MET A 217 -5.61 11.55 10.25
N VAL A 218 -6.55 11.74 9.35
CA VAL A 218 -6.35 11.59 7.91
C VAL A 218 -6.28 12.97 7.30
N THR A 219 -5.21 13.25 6.59
CA THR A 219 -5.08 14.44 5.73
C THR A 219 -5.31 14.02 4.30
N THR A 220 -6.25 14.67 3.62
CA THR A 220 -6.52 14.40 2.21
C THR A 220 -5.61 15.24 1.31
N LYS A 221 -5.31 14.70 0.12
CA LYS A 221 -4.51 15.39 -0.89
C LYS A 221 -5.25 16.61 -1.42
N LYS A 222 -4.53 17.70 -1.53
CA LYS A 222 -4.94 18.94 -2.23
C LYS A 222 -4.13 19.11 -3.51
N GLY A 223 -4.40 20.12 -4.30
CA GLY A 223 -3.51 20.53 -5.36
C GLY A 223 -2.19 21.01 -4.76
N SER A 224 -1.07 20.39 -5.11
CA SER A 224 0.24 20.71 -4.55
C SER A 224 1.22 21.25 -5.59
N GLN A 225 1.04 20.88 -6.86
CA GLN A 225 1.89 21.34 -7.97
C GLN A 225 1.25 22.51 -8.70
N GLU A 226 2.04 23.52 -9.03
CA GLU A 226 1.58 24.66 -9.81
C GLU A 226 1.11 24.23 -11.19
N GLY A 227 -0.02 24.80 -11.64
CA GLY A 227 -0.66 24.43 -12.89
C GLY A 227 -1.63 23.26 -12.79
N LEU A 228 -2.01 22.72 -13.95
CA LEU A 228 -2.93 21.59 -14.09
C LEU A 228 -2.15 20.28 -14.02
N ASN A 229 -2.58 19.40 -13.13
CA ASN A 229 -2.03 18.05 -12.98
C ASN A 229 -3.15 17.00 -13.10
N ILE A 230 -2.94 16.00 -13.93
CA ILE A 230 -3.85 14.86 -14.10
C ILE A 230 -3.09 13.59 -13.73
N SER A 231 -3.65 12.81 -12.82
CA SER A 231 -3.08 11.53 -12.37
C SER A 231 -4.07 10.40 -12.63
N VAL A 232 -3.58 9.32 -13.23
CA VAL A 232 -4.34 8.10 -13.45
C VAL A 232 -3.59 6.94 -12.82
N ASN A 233 -4.23 6.25 -11.89
CA ASN A 233 -3.69 5.08 -11.21
C ASN A 233 -4.61 3.89 -11.43
N SER A 234 -4.05 2.75 -11.83
CA SER A 234 -4.77 1.49 -11.95
C SER A 234 -3.93 0.39 -11.33
N SER A 235 -4.55 -0.46 -10.53
CA SER A 235 -3.90 -1.64 -9.99
C SER A 235 -4.88 -2.81 -9.97
N THR A 236 -4.36 -4.01 -10.26
CA THR A 236 -5.13 -5.25 -10.19
C THR A 236 -4.33 -6.25 -9.36
N MET A 237 -5.01 -6.90 -8.42
CA MET A 237 -4.46 -7.92 -7.55
C MET A 237 -5.29 -9.19 -7.72
N PHE A 238 -4.63 -10.30 -7.99
CA PHE A 238 -5.25 -11.62 -8.11
C PHE A 238 -4.90 -12.44 -6.88
N ASN A 239 -5.87 -13.19 -6.38
CA ASN A 239 -5.63 -14.25 -5.42
C ASN A 239 -5.05 -15.45 -6.20
N ALA A 240 -3.74 -15.43 -6.42
CA ALA A 240 -3.03 -16.49 -7.11
C ALA A 240 -2.43 -17.49 -6.10
N GLY A 241 -2.36 -18.75 -6.48
CA GLY A 241 -1.82 -19.81 -5.66
C GLY A 241 -2.86 -20.90 -5.34
N TYR A 242 -2.53 -21.74 -4.38
CA TYR A 242 -3.42 -22.80 -3.90
C TYR A 242 -3.90 -22.48 -2.48
N LEU A 243 -5.15 -22.84 -2.20
CA LEU A 243 -5.70 -22.78 -0.85
C LEU A 243 -5.20 -23.97 -0.06
N VAL A 244 -4.62 -23.70 1.10
CA VAL A 244 -4.33 -24.73 2.09
C VAL A 244 -5.61 -24.95 2.88
N LEU A 245 -6.30 -26.00 2.57
CA LEU A 245 -7.52 -26.42 3.27
C LEU A 245 -7.19 -27.54 4.24
N PRO A 246 -7.88 -27.63 5.39
CA PRO A 246 -7.77 -28.79 6.27
C PRO A 246 -8.11 -30.08 5.51
N GLU A 247 -7.46 -31.16 5.86
CA GLU A 247 -7.87 -32.49 5.38
C GLU A 247 -9.27 -32.80 5.90
N VAL A 248 -10.13 -33.28 5.00
CA VAL A 248 -11.49 -33.70 5.32
C VAL A 248 -11.61 -35.22 5.24
N GLN A 249 -12.36 -35.79 6.16
CA GLN A 249 -12.70 -37.21 6.06
C GLN A 249 -13.71 -37.39 4.90
N HIS A 250 -13.52 -38.48 4.14
CA HIS A 250 -14.36 -38.80 2.97
C HIS A 250 -14.68 -40.30 2.87
N GLY A 251 -14.46 -41.06 3.95
CA GLY A 251 -14.71 -42.50 4.01
C GLY A 251 -16.01 -42.88 4.66
N TYR A 252 -16.62 -41.96 5.41
CA TYR A 252 -17.86 -42.22 6.15
C TYR A 252 -18.90 -41.13 5.88
N SER A 253 -20.17 -41.48 5.94
CA SER A 253 -21.31 -40.58 5.80
C SER A 253 -21.54 -39.75 7.06
N THR A 254 -22.47 -38.78 6.99
CA THR A 254 -23.07 -38.19 8.18
C THR A 254 -23.80 -39.28 8.99
N GLY A 255 -23.86 -39.07 10.30
CA GLY A 255 -24.47 -40.02 11.25
C GLY A 255 -23.50 -40.47 12.32
N GLN A 256 -23.91 -41.40 13.15
CA GLN A 256 -23.13 -41.96 14.26
C GLN A 256 -23.38 -43.46 14.42
N GLY A 257 -22.42 -44.12 15.10
CA GLY A 257 -22.54 -45.58 15.38
C GLY A 257 -22.54 -46.43 14.12
N GLY A 258 -21.94 -45.97 13.03
CA GLY A 258 -21.86 -46.69 11.75
C GLY A 258 -23.16 -46.71 10.95
N LYS A 259 -24.09 -45.79 11.25
CA LYS A 259 -25.36 -45.66 10.53
C LYS A 259 -25.55 -44.23 10.02
N TYR A 260 -25.93 -44.09 8.76
CA TYR A 260 -26.32 -42.83 8.18
C TYR A 260 -27.51 -42.21 8.91
N THR A 261 -27.39 -40.96 9.26
CA THR A 261 -28.50 -40.10 9.68
C THR A 261 -28.23 -38.70 9.13
N ALA A 262 -29.30 -37.95 8.86
CA ALA A 262 -29.18 -36.54 8.46
C ALA A 262 -28.88 -35.67 9.72
N ALA A 263 -27.71 -35.86 10.31
CA ALA A 263 -27.24 -35.17 11.51
C ALA A 263 -25.79 -34.68 11.33
N ASP A 264 -25.35 -33.79 12.20
CA ASP A 264 -24.01 -33.13 12.14
C ASP A 264 -22.83 -34.07 12.49
N PHE A 265 -23.13 -35.33 12.89
CA PHE A 265 -22.08 -36.30 13.16
C PHE A 265 -21.51 -36.87 11.86
N VAL A 266 -20.25 -37.24 11.88
CA VAL A 266 -19.49 -37.67 10.68
C VAL A 266 -18.98 -39.11 10.74
N TRP A 267 -19.62 -39.94 11.56
CA TRP A 267 -19.28 -41.36 11.78
C TRP A 267 -20.48 -42.28 11.49
N GLY A 268 -21.10 -42.04 10.32
CA GLY A 268 -22.20 -42.89 9.81
C GLY A 268 -21.71 -44.12 9.07
N ASP A 269 -22.46 -44.54 8.08
CA ASP A 269 -22.10 -45.68 7.22
C ASP A 269 -20.84 -45.43 6.43
N LYS A 270 -20.07 -46.48 6.20
CA LYS A 270 -18.93 -46.43 5.29
C LYS A 270 -19.40 -46.14 3.85
N LEU A 271 -18.75 -45.19 3.18
CA LEU A 271 -19.05 -44.81 1.81
C LEU A 271 -18.40 -45.76 0.80
N ASP A 272 -18.89 -45.75 -0.43
CA ASP A 272 -18.35 -46.47 -1.59
C ASP A 272 -18.34 -48.02 -1.45
N ILE A 273 -19.23 -48.57 -0.64
CA ILE A 273 -19.35 -50.03 -0.44
C ILE A 273 -20.70 -50.58 -0.94
N GLY A 274 -21.41 -49.85 -1.79
CA GLY A 274 -22.65 -50.26 -2.42
C GLY A 274 -23.92 -50.14 -1.52
N ARG A 275 -23.81 -49.46 -0.37
CA ARG A 275 -24.97 -49.18 0.48
C ARG A 275 -25.78 -48.01 -0.04
N THR A 276 -27.07 -48.00 0.25
CA THR A 276 -27.98 -46.88 -0.05
C THR A 276 -28.57 -46.34 1.23
N ALA A 277 -29.03 -45.09 1.18
CA ALA A 277 -29.82 -44.46 2.25
C ALA A 277 -30.79 -43.44 1.65
N VAL A 278 -31.82 -43.10 2.41
CA VAL A 278 -32.74 -42.01 2.05
C VAL A 278 -32.01 -40.70 2.27
N GLN A 279 -31.71 -39.97 1.19
CA GLN A 279 -31.02 -38.71 1.18
C GLN A 279 -31.84 -37.64 0.45
N TYR A 280 -31.62 -36.38 0.79
CA TYR A 280 -32.24 -35.27 0.06
C TYR A 280 -31.54 -35.07 -1.28
N ASP A 281 -32.28 -35.08 -2.37
CA ASP A 281 -31.78 -34.77 -3.70
C ASP A 281 -32.01 -33.28 -4.00
N PRO A 282 -30.97 -32.49 -4.09
CA PRO A 282 -31.09 -31.04 -4.35
C PRO A 282 -31.57 -30.70 -5.77
N TYR A 283 -31.56 -31.63 -6.70
CA TYR A 283 -32.02 -31.43 -8.07
C TYR A 283 -33.51 -31.64 -8.23
N THR A 284 -34.05 -32.64 -7.52
CA THR A 284 -35.52 -32.96 -7.55
C THR A 284 -36.26 -32.41 -6.35
N TYR A 285 -35.55 -31.89 -5.34
CA TYR A 285 -36.08 -31.38 -4.07
C TYR A 285 -36.90 -32.44 -3.28
N GLU A 286 -36.50 -33.71 -3.41
CA GLU A 286 -37.19 -34.85 -2.79
C GLU A 286 -36.24 -35.71 -1.95
N TRP A 287 -36.78 -36.34 -0.94
CA TRP A 287 -36.10 -37.39 -0.20
C TRP A 287 -36.28 -38.71 -0.92
N LYS A 288 -35.18 -39.30 -1.38
CA LYS A 288 -35.20 -40.59 -2.08
C LYS A 288 -34.00 -41.45 -1.74
N GLU A 289 -34.13 -42.74 -1.98
CA GLU A 289 -33.04 -43.68 -1.78
C GLU A 289 -31.95 -43.47 -2.80
N MET A 290 -30.76 -43.19 -2.33
CA MET A 290 -29.59 -42.91 -3.16
C MET A 290 -28.36 -43.64 -2.61
N PRO A 291 -27.36 -43.96 -3.50
CA PRO A 291 -26.12 -44.59 -3.08
C PRO A 291 -25.34 -43.71 -2.10
N LEU A 292 -24.77 -44.33 -1.08
CA LEU A 292 -23.81 -43.70 -0.17
C LEU A 292 -22.41 -43.69 -0.83
N VAL A 293 -22.12 -42.62 -1.55
CA VAL A 293 -20.87 -42.43 -2.27
C VAL A 293 -20.10 -41.20 -1.78
N SER A 294 -18.78 -41.29 -1.78
CA SER A 294 -17.93 -40.18 -1.40
C SER A 294 -17.95 -39.09 -2.46
N LYS A 295 -18.54 -37.95 -2.15
CA LYS A 295 -18.57 -36.74 -3.02
C LYS A 295 -17.85 -35.57 -2.39
N GLY A 296 -17.50 -35.65 -1.12
CA GLY A 296 -17.06 -34.52 -0.30
C GLY A 296 -15.60 -34.12 -0.42
N LYS A 297 -14.74 -34.99 -0.97
CA LYS A 297 -13.28 -34.80 -0.95
C LYS A 297 -12.81 -33.43 -1.45
N ASP A 298 -13.41 -32.93 -2.51
CA ASP A 298 -13.02 -31.67 -3.15
C ASP A 298 -14.17 -30.64 -3.16
N ASN A 299 -15.26 -30.86 -2.40
CA ASN A 299 -16.43 -29.98 -2.40
C ASN A 299 -16.05 -28.53 -2.15
N PHE A 300 -15.36 -28.28 -1.06
CA PHE A 300 -15.00 -26.92 -0.68
C PHE A 300 -14.09 -26.25 -1.71
N LYS A 301 -13.11 -27.00 -2.23
CA LYS A 301 -12.20 -26.53 -3.28
C LYS A 301 -12.94 -26.19 -4.57
N ASN A 302 -13.87 -27.04 -4.99
CA ASN A 302 -14.63 -26.86 -6.21
C ASN A 302 -15.69 -25.76 -6.10
N PHE A 303 -16.12 -25.44 -4.89
CA PHE A 303 -17.04 -24.36 -4.61
C PHE A 303 -16.41 -22.99 -4.69
N LEU A 304 -15.10 -22.88 -4.41
CA LEU A 304 -14.42 -21.62 -4.37
C LEU A 304 -14.08 -21.10 -5.78
N GLU A 305 -14.20 -19.79 -5.94
CA GLU A 305 -13.83 -19.07 -7.15
C GLU A 305 -12.49 -18.34 -6.98
N THR A 306 -11.84 -18.02 -8.09
CA THR A 306 -10.68 -17.13 -8.04
C THR A 306 -11.13 -15.70 -7.81
N GLY A 307 -10.67 -15.14 -6.70
CA GLY A 307 -10.93 -13.74 -6.33
C GLY A 307 -9.93 -12.80 -7.01
N PHE A 308 -10.36 -11.58 -7.27
CA PHE A 308 -9.48 -10.50 -7.70
C PHE A 308 -10.01 -9.13 -7.27
N ILE A 309 -9.10 -8.18 -7.15
CA ILE A 309 -9.39 -6.80 -6.76
C ILE A 309 -8.83 -5.88 -7.83
N THR A 310 -9.63 -4.95 -8.33
CA THR A 310 -9.14 -3.84 -9.15
C THR A 310 -9.38 -2.52 -8.44
N ASN A 311 -8.38 -1.66 -8.45
CA ASN A 311 -8.47 -0.29 -7.94
C ASN A 311 -8.08 0.67 -9.07
N ASN A 312 -8.99 1.53 -9.46
CA ASN A 312 -8.78 2.53 -10.50
C ASN A 312 -9.07 3.92 -9.91
N ASN A 313 -8.18 4.85 -10.16
CA ASN A 313 -8.35 6.24 -9.72
C ASN A 313 -7.95 7.19 -10.84
N ILE A 314 -8.75 8.20 -11.05
CA ILE A 314 -8.39 9.36 -11.85
C ILE A 314 -8.57 10.61 -10.99
N SER A 315 -7.56 11.47 -10.99
CA SER A 315 -7.67 12.75 -10.28
C SER A 315 -7.13 13.89 -11.13
N ILE A 316 -7.78 15.02 -10.96
CA ILE A 316 -7.41 16.29 -11.59
C ILE A 316 -7.21 17.29 -10.48
N SER A 317 -6.08 17.98 -10.51
CA SER A 317 -5.80 19.06 -9.57
C SER A 317 -5.21 20.26 -10.29
N GLN A 318 -5.49 21.43 -9.76
CA GLN A 318 -4.92 22.69 -10.22
C GLN A 318 -4.56 23.55 -9.02
N THR A 319 -3.37 24.11 -9.06
CA THR A 319 -2.89 25.05 -8.05
C THR A 319 -2.43 26.32 -8.72
N GLY A 320 -2.76 27.45 -8.13
CA GLY A 320 -2.41 28.78 -8.60
C GLY A 320 -2.22 29.75 -7.44
N LYS A 321 -1.95 31.00 -7.77
CA LYS A 321 -1.64 32.06 -6.79
C LYS A 321 -2.70 32.23 -5.69
N TYR A 322 -3.96 31.93 -5.99
CA TYR A 322 -5.09 32.23 -5.08
C TYR A 322 -5.66 30.99 -4.42
N GLY A 323 -5.12 29.82 -4.65
CA GLY A 323 -5.59 28.58 -4.03
C GLY A 323 -5.39 27.35 -4.88
N SER A 324 -5.95 26.25 -4.39
CA SER A 324 -5.87 24.97 -5.06
C SER A 324 -7.23 24.29 -5.18
N PHE A 325 -7.37 23.43 -6.16
CA PHE A 325 -8.55 22.59 -6.38
C PHE A 325 -8.09 21.17 -6.73
N ARG A 326 -8.77 20.16 -6.20
CA ARG A 326 -8.59 18.78 -6.58
C ARG A 326 -9.94 18.07 -6.67
N SER A 327 -10.12 17.29 -7.71
CA SER A 327 -11.23 16.34 -7.86
C SER A 327 -10.68 14.96 -8.18
N SER A 328 -11.27 13.93 -7.60
CA SER A 328 -10.82 12.54 -7.75
C SER A 328 -12.02 11.60 -7.83
N LEU A 329 -11.92 10.63 -8.72
CA LEU A 329 -12.88 9.53 -8.86
C LEU A 329 -12.13 8.21 -8.71
N SER A 330 -12.54 7.43 -7.73
CA SER A 330 -11.99 6.09 -7.47
C SER A 330 -13.06 5.03 -7.66
N HIS A 331 -12.68 3.92 -8.29
CA HIS A 331 -13.51 2.74 -8.43
C HIS A 331 -12.76 1.52 -7.93
N VAL A 332 -13.33 0.80 -6.98
CA VAL A 332 -12.82 -0.48 -6.48
C VAL A 332 -13.84 -1.56 -6.84
N TYR A 333 -13.37 -2.57 -7.57
CA TYR A 333 -14.10 -3.80 -7.75
C TYR A 333 -13.37 -4.93 -7.01
N ASN A 334 -14.10 -5.66 -6.18
CA ASN A 334 -13.58 -6.83 -5.47
C ASN A 334 -14.50 -8.01 -5.72
N LYS A 335 -13.94 -9.05 -6.34
CA LYS A 335 -14.56 -10.37 -6.44
C LYS A 335 -13.97 -11.23 -5.34
N GLY A 336 -14.81 -11.73 -4.43
CA GLY A 336 -14.41 -12.66 -3.38
C GLY A 336 -14.16 -14.07 -3.91
N GLN A 337 -13.82 -14.97 -3.02
CA GLN A 337 -13.59 -16.38 -3.34
C GLN A 337 -14.86 -17.23 -3.26
N TYR A 338 -15.88 -16.78 -2.52
CA TYR A 338 -17.17 -17.45 -2.49
C TYR A 338 -18.04 -16.97 -3.65
N PRO A 339 -18.87 -17.84 -4.23
CA PRO A 339 -19.83 -17.44 -5.28
C PRO A 339 -20.67 -16.24 -4.85
N ASN A 340 -20.94 -15.34 -5.79
CA ASN A 340 -21.73 -14.11 -5.59
C ASN A 340 -21.09 -13.04 -4.69
N GLN A 341 -19.92 -13.26 -4.10
CA GLN A 341 -19.22 -12.22 -3.36
C GLN A 341 -18.61 -11.19 -4.32
N ARG A 342 -19.27 -10.04 -4.46
CA ARG A 342 -18.85 -8.94 -5.32
C ARG A 342 -19.06 -7.61 -4.61
N LEU A 343 -18.09 -6.74 -4.70
CA LEU A 343 -18.17 -5.35 -4.24
C LEU A 343 -17.85 -4.42 -5.40
N ASN A 344 -18.72 -3.46 -5.63
CA ASN A 344 -18.43 -2.28 -6.43
C ASN A 344 -18.47 -1.07 -5.49
N LYS A 345 -17.36 -0.38 -5.35
CA LYS A 345 -17.23 0.82 -4.53
C LYS A 345 -16.82 1.98 -5.42
N ILE A 346 -17.61 3.04 -5.43
CA ILE A 346 -17.30 4.29 -6.13
C ILE A 346 -17.11 5.35 -5.06
N THR A 347 -15.98 6.05 -5.11
CA THR A 347 -15.69 7.19 -4.24
C THR A 347 -15.38 8.39 -5.11
N TYR A 348 -16.14 9.45 -4.96
CA TYR A 348 -15.89 10.75 -5.58
C TYR A 348 -15.50 11.74 -4.49
N SER A 349 -14.38 12.40 -4.66
CA SER A 349 -13.91 13.45 -3.76
C SER A 349 -13.65 14.73 -4.52
N VAL A 350 -13.96 15.83 -3.89
CA VAL A 350 -13.64 17.17 -4.36
C VAL A 350 -13.19 18.00 -3.16
N GLY A 351 -12.14 18.78 -3.33
CA GLY A 351 -11.66 19.66 -2.27
C GLY A 351 -10.80 20.77 -2.84
N GLY A 352 -10.60 21.79 -2.05
CA GLY A 352 -9.77 22.91 -2.43
C GLY A 352 -9.65 23.95 -1.34
N ASP A 353 -8.74 24.86 -1.55
CA ASP A 353 -8.55 26.05 -0.72
C ASP A 353 -8.51 27.30 -1.59
N MET A 354 -8.90 28.42 -1.00
CA MET A 354 -8.82 29.73 -1.63
C MET A 354 -8.29 30.75 -0.63
N LYS A 355 -7.37 31.60 -1.08
CA LYS A 355 -6.77 32.67 -0.27
C LYS A 355 -7.12 34.04 -0.88
N PHE A 356 -7.74 34.87 -0.08
CA PHE A 356 -8.12 36.24 -0.47
C PHE A 356 -7.61 37.23 0.56
N GLY A 357 -6.46 37.83 0.30
CA GLY A 357 -5.80 38.70 1.25
C GLY A 357 -5.45 37.98 2.56
N LYS A 358 -6.10 38.34 3.66
CA LYS A 358 -5.94 37.69 4.98
C LYS A 358 -6.94 36.59 5.25
N LEU A 359 -7.90 36.37 4.35
CA LEU A 359 -8.92 35.33 4.49
C LEU A 359 -8.47 34.08 3.74
N SER A 360 -8.67 32.94 4.35
CA SER A 360 -8.52 31.63 3.71
C SER A 360 -9.80 30.83 3.89
N PHE A 361 -10.25 30.23 2.80
CA PHE A 361 -11.37 29.30 2.76
C PHE A 361 -10.86 27.93 2.38
N GLU A 362 -11.33 26.91 3.05
CA GLU A 362 -11.02 25.53 2.74
C GLU A 362 -12.31 24.73 2.81
N GLY A 363 -12.54 23.85 1.85
CA GLY A 363 -13.72 23.01 1.82
C GLY A 363 -13.51 21.76 0.99
N GLY A 364 -14.28 20.71 1.32
CA GLY A 364 -14.24 19.46 0.59
C GLY A 364 -15.52 18.67 0.79
N ALA A 365 -15.76 17.74 -0.11
CA ALA A 365 -16.85 16.77 -0.04
C ALA A 365 -16.36 15.41 -0.53
N ILE A 366 -16.80 14.34 0.13
CA ILE A 366 -16.54 12.96 -0.25
C ILE A 366 -17.89 12.26 -0.38
N TYR A 367 -18.16 11.72 -1.55
CA TYR A 367 -19.31 10.86 -1.81
C TYR A 367 -18.82 9.43 -1.99
N ASN A 368 -19.38 8.49 -1.24
CA ASN A 368 -19.05 7.07 -1.31
C ASN A 368 -20.33 6.26 -1.55
N LYS A 369 -20.28 5.38 -2.54
CA LYS A 369 -21.35 4.43 -2.82
C LYS A 369 -20.79 3.02 -2.95
N ARG A 370 -21.41 2.08 -2.24
CA ARG A 370 -21.07 0.66 -2.27
C ARG A 370 -22.26 -0.14 -2.78
N PHE A 371 -21.98 -1.02 -3.72
CA PHE A 371 -22.93 -2.00 -4.22
C PHE A 371 -22.36 -3.39 -3.96
N TYR A 372 -23.05 -4.18 -3.20
CA TYR A 372 -22.73 -5.59 -2.98
C TYR A 372 -24.04 -6.37 -2.80
N PRO A 373 -24.15 -7.55 -3.39
CA PRO A 373 -25.28 -8.41 -3.07
C PRO A 373 -25.16 -8.86 -1.61
N ASN A 374 -26.28 -9.08 -0.96
CA ASN A 374 -26.29 -9.77 0.33
C ASN A 374 -25.76 -11.19 0.08
N GLY A 375 -24.53 -11.43 0.51
CA GLY A 375 -23.94 -12.76 0.51
C GLY A 375 -24.08 -13.38 1.89
N GLU A 376 -24.27 -14.66 1.95
CA GLU A 376 -24.18 -15.40 3.20
C GLU A 376 -22.74 -15.36 3.70
N GLY A 377 -22.58 -15.29 5.02
CA GLY A 377 -21.27 -15.26 5.65
C GLY A 377 -20.57 -16.62 5.59
N ALA A 378 -19.26 -16.62 5.77
CA ALA A 378 -18.46 -17.83 5.89
C ALA A 378 -18.58 -18.46 7.31
N GLY A 379 -19.45 -17.92 8.16
CA GLY A 379 -19.59 -18.34 9.56
C GLY A 379 -20.20 -19.73 9.74
N TYR A 380 -19.96 -20.31 10.92
CA TYR A 380 -20.58 -21.56 11.36
C TYR A 380 -22.02 -21.29 11.80
N GLY A 381 -22.95 -21.54 10.91
CA GLY A 381 -24.40 -21.38 11.16
C GLY A 381 -25.21 -21.94 9.99
N GLY A 382 -26.49 -22.20 10.19
CA GLY A 382 -27.34 -22.85 9.19
C GLY A 382 -27.45 -22.18 7.83
N GLY A 383 -27.08 -20.90 7.73
CA GLY A 383 -26.95 -20.15 6.47
C GLY A 383 -25.50 -19.95 5.99
N GLY A 384 -24.51 -20.47 6.72
CA GLY A 384 -23.10 -20.31 6.36
C GLY A 384 -22.62 -21.36 5.36
N TYR A 385 -21.72 -20.97 4.45
CA TYR A 385 -21.17 -21.90 3.46
C TYR A 385 -20.41 -23.07 4.08
N ILE A 386 -19.66 -22.83 5.16
CA ILE A 386 -18.87 -23.88 5.84
C ILE A 386 -19.77 -24.94 6.46
N TYR A 387 -20.98 -24.57 6.90
CA TYR A 387 -21.92 -25.51 7.48
C TYR A 387 -22.62 -26.38 6.42
N ASN A 388 -22.85 -25.83 5.23
CA ASN A 388 -23.64 -26.48 4.17
C ASN A 388 -22.81 -27.25 3.14
N LEU A 389 -21.50 -27.15 3.16
CA LEU A 389 -20.55 -27.84 2.26
C LEU A 389 -19.93 -29.07 2.90
#